data_a48fab50bb1a6545e7caeaaf4194e67a
#
_entry.id   a48fab50bb1a6545e7caeaaf4194e67a
#
_cell.length_a   1.000
_cell.length_b   1.000
_cell.length_c   1.000
_cell.angle_alpha   90.00
_cell.angle_beta   90.00
_cell.angle_gamma   90.00
#
_symmetry.space_group_name_H-M   'P 1'
#
loop_
_entity.id
_entity.type
_entity.pdbx_description
1 polymer ?
#
loop_
_entity_poly.entity_id
_entity_poly.type
_entity_poly.pdbx_seq_one_letter_code
_entity_poly.pdbx_strand_id
1 'polypeptide(L)'
;DALDRVNLPGAPEITVVMGPKAPWLEAVRERAGTMRYPSQVLAGVSNMARLMTVSDLAIGAAGTTAWERCSLGLPTLQLVLAENQQKVAVALEAAGAALTVSTPDEIAERLTHWIAGNQVSGVLADLGRSAASVTEGSGTQMVVREMGIPHA
;
A
#
# COMPACT_ATOMS: atom_id res chain seq x y z
N ASP A 1 0.51 -3.09 15.16
CA ASP A 1 0.03 -4.21 16.01
C ASP A 1 -0.19 -5.51 15.21
N ALA A 2 -0.85 -5.47 14.03
CA ALA A 2 -1.07 -6.65 13.19
C ALA A 2 0.24 -7.37 12.86
N LEU A 3 1.24 -6.64 12.38
CA LEU A 3 2.52 -7.21 11.93
C LEU A 3 3.35 -7.84 13.07
N ASP A 4 3.23 -7.36 14.30
CA ASP A 4 3.92 -7.96 15.46
C ASP A 4 3.44 -9.38 15.79
N ARG A 5 2.23 -9.72 15.34
CA ARG A 5 1.61 -11.03 15.59
C ARG A 5 1.91 -12.07 14.50
N VAL A 6 2.50 -11.60 13.40
CA VAL A 6 2.82 -12.45 12.25
C VAL A 6 4.31 -12.78 12.22
N ASN A 7 4.65 -13.99 11.89
CA ASN A 7 6.03 -14.42 11.72
C ASN A 7 6.47 -14.18 10.27
N LEU A 8 6.80 -12.92 9.96
CA LEU A 8 7.19 -12.53 8.62
C LEU A 8 8.51 -13.22 8.21
N PRO A 9 8.62 -13.73 6.97
CA PRO A 9 9.82 -14.41 6.50
C PRO A 9 10.96 -13.43 6.19
N GLY A 10 12.17 -13.93 6.17
CA GLY A 10 13.37 -13.16 5.82
C GLY A 10 13.77 -12.16 6.89
N ALA A 11 14.21 -10.99 6.47
CA ALA A 11 14.58 -9.86 7.33
C ALA A 11 13.65 -8.67 7.01
N PRO A 12 12.40 -8.69 7.48
CA PRO A 12 11.43 -7.66 7.14
C PRO A 12 11.77 -6.32 7.78
N GLU A 13 11.64 -5.26 7.01
CA GLU A 13 11.73 -3.88 7.47
C GLU A 13 10.38 -3.19 7.26
N ILE A 14 9.96 -2.37 8.21
CA ILE A 14 8.68 -1.69 8.16
C ILE A 14 8.89 -0.19 8.04
N THR A 15 8.37 0.40 6.96
CA THR A 15 8.36 1.85 6.77
C THR A 15 6.93 2.35 6.92
N VAL A 16 6.70 3.19 7.92
CA VAL A 16 5.42 3.90 8.11
C VAL A 16 5.57 5.30 7.54
N VAL A 17 4.67 5.67 6.64
CA VAL A 17 4.64 7.01 6.04
C VAL A 17 3.44 7.77 6.57
N MET A 18 3.69 8.97 7.08
CA MET A 18 2.65 9.84 7.63
C MET A 18 2.76 11.27 7.07
N GLY A 19 1.65 11.98 7.08
CA GLY A 19 1.67 13.41 6.81
C GLY A 19 2.51 14.15 7.88
N PRO A 20 3.21 15.24 7.53
CA PRO A 20 4.08 15.95 8.47
C PRO A 20 3.32 16.60 9.64
N LYS A 21 2.02 16.80 9.50
CA LYS A 21 1.12 17.36 10.51
C LYS A 21 0.12 16.32 11.05
N ALA A 22 0.40 15.03 10.89
CA ALA A 22 -0.50 13.99 11.37
C ALA A 22 -0.56 14.03 12.92
N PRO A 23 -1.76 14.07 13.52
CA PRO A 23 -1.91 14.26 14.97
C PRO A 23 -1.29 13.14 15.82
N TRP A 24 -1.14 11.95 15.25
CA TRP A 24 -0.63 10.75 15.93
C TRP A 24 0.84 10.45 15.62
N LEU A 25 1.57 11.39 15.01
CA LEU A 25 2.93 11.14 14.53
C LEU A 25 3.87 10.66 15.65
N GLU A 26 3.87 11.32 16.80
CA GLU A 26 4.75 10.93 17.93
C GLU A 26 4.34 9.58 18.53
N ALA A 27 3.06 9.34 18.73
CA ALA A 27 2.58 8.07 19.25
C ALA A 27 2.92 6.90 18.28
N VAL A 28 2.89 7.15 16.96
CA VAL A 28 3.30 6.15 15.97
C VAL A 28 4.81 5.93 15.98
N ARG A 29 5.62 6.96 16.21
CA ARG A 29 7.07 6.82 16.39
C ARG A 29 7.43 6.00 17.61
N GLU A 30 6.80 6.28 18.74
CA GLU A 30 6.98 5.50 19.98
C GLU A 30 6.60 4.03 19.74
N ARG A 31 5.46 3.80 19.10
CA ARG A 31 4.99 2.44 18.78
C ARG A 31 5.94 1.73 17.81
N ALA A 32 6.44 2.40 16.79
CA ALA A 32 7.41 1.84 15.84
C ALA A 32 8.71 1.43 16.55
N GLY A 33 9.18 2.21 17.53
CA GLY A 33 10.36 1.89 18.31
C GLY A 33 10.23 0.65 19.21
N THR A 34 9.01 0.17 19.45
CA THR A 34 8.74 -1.04 20.25
C THR A 34 8.29 -2.23 19.41
N MET A 35 8.27 -2.10 18.09
CA MET A 35 7.89 -3.19 17.20
C MET A 35 8.94 -4.30 17.16
N ARG A 36 8.48 -5.52 16.94
CA ARG A 36 9.31 -6.70 16.79
C ARG A 36 10.31 -6.60 15.64
N TYR A 37 9.93 -5.90 14.58
CA TYR A 37 10.72 -5.73 13.36
C TYR A 37 11.35 -4.35 13.28
N PRO A 38 12.53 -4.20 12.66
CA PRO A 38 13.09 -2.89 12.34
C PRO A 38 12.06 -2.00 11.68
N SER A 39 11.76 -0.87 12.30
CA SER A 39 10.66 -0.01 11.87
C SER A 39 11.08 1.44 11.89
N GLN A 40 10.73 2.18 10.85
CA GLN A 40 10.96 3.62 10.74
C GLN A 40 9.68 4.37 10.41
N VAL A 41 9.57 5.60 10.88
CA VAL A 41 8.46 6.49 10.59
C VAL A 41 8.97 7.70 9.83
N LEU A 42 8.52 7.85 8.60
CA LEU A 42 8.86 8.96 7.72
C LEU A 42 7.69 9.95 7.65
N ALA A 43 7.98 11.23 7.81
CA ALA A 43 7.01 12.30 7.70
C ALA A 43 7.40 13.27 6.57
N GLY A 44 6.44 13.67 5.75
CA GLY A 44 6.68 14.63 4.68
C GLY A 44 7.57 14.12 3.55
N VAL A 45 7.39 12.87 3.15
CA VAL A 45 8.16 12.23 2.08
C VAL A 45 7.92 12.93 0.74
N SER A 46 8.98 13.37 0.10
CA SER A 46 8.95 14.02 -1.21
C SER A 46 9.01 13.04 -2.40
N ASN A 47 9.57 11.85 -2.18
CA ASN A 47 9.69 10.82 -3.23
C ASN A 47 9.00 9.52 -2.79
N MET A 48 7.67 9.54 -2.78
CA MET A 48 6.83 8.39 -2.44
C MET A 48 7.02 7.24 -3.44
N ALA A 49 7.16 7.56 -4.72
CA ALA A 49 7.33 6.55 -5.76
C ALA A 49 8.55 5.66 -5.49
N ARG A 50 9.67 6.25 -5.06
CA ARG A 50 10.86 5.47 -4.72
C ARG A 50 10.63 4.53 -3.53
N LEU A 51 9.91 4.96 -2.51
CA LEU A 51 9.56 4.07 -1.39
C LEU A 51 8.69 2.92 -1.85
N MET A 52 7.71 3.21 -2.70
CA MET A 52 6.81 2.19 -3.24
C MET A 52 7.55 1.17 -4.11
N THR A 53 8.51 1.60 -4.95
CA THR A 53 9.25 0.68 -5.85
C THR A 53 10.22 -0.26 -5.14
N VAL A 54 10.61 0.03 -3.91
CA VAL A 54 11.50 -0.83 -3.11
C VAL A 54 10.74 -1.64 -2.06
N SER A 55 9.41 -1.54 -2.04
CA SER A 55 8.55 -2.25 -1.09
C SER A 55 7.93 -3.48 -1.74
N ASP A 56 7.83 -4.57 -1.00
CA ASP A 56 7.20 -5.81 -1.45
C ASP A 56 5.68 -5.80 -1.27
N LEU A 57 5.18 -5.08 -0.26
CA LEU A 57 3.76 -5.01 0.09
C LEU A 57 3.44 -3.66 0.72
N ALA A 58 2.31 -3.08 0.34
CA ALA A 58 1.73 -1.92 0.99
C ALA A 58 0.50 -2.30 1.82
N ILE A 59 0.34 -1.62 2.96
CA ILE A 59 -0.90 -1.61 3.73
C ILE A 59 -1.35 -0.15 3.83
N GLY A 60 -2.53 0.17 3.30
CA GLY A 60 -2.96 1.56 3.28
C GLY A 60 -4.39 1.79 2.83
N ALA A 61 -4.86 3.03 2.93
CA ALA A 61 -6.22 3.39 2.56
C ALA A 61 -6.50 3.25 1.06
N ALA A 62 -7.75 2.95 0.71
CA ALA A 62 -8.24 2.90 -0.67
C ALA A 62 -8.56 4.32 -1.21
N GLY A 63 -7.68 5.28 -0.96
CA GLY A 63 -7.76 6.66 -1.46
C GLY A 63 -7.00 6.85 -2.77
N THR A 64 -6.68 8.11 -3.09
CA THR A 64 -5.96 8.48 -4.33
C THR A 64 -4.60 7.80 -4.46
N THR A 65 -3.88 7.59 -3.37
CA THR A 65 -2.60 6.87 -3.35
C THR A 65 -2.72 5.40 -3.79
N ALA A 66 -3.93 4.83 -3.80
CA ALA A 66 -4.14 3.49 -4.34
C ALA A 66 -3.77 3.40 -5.83
N TRP A 67 -4.06 4.45 -6.62
CA TRP A 67 -3.69 4.51 -8.03
C TRP A 67 -2.18 4.64 -8.24
N GLU A 68 -1.48 5.34 -7.35
CA GLU A 68 -0.01 5.41 -7.36
C GLU A 68 0.60 4.03 -7.09
N ARG A 69 0.07 3.29 -6.13
CA ARG A 69 0.49 1.90 -5.87
C ARG A 69 0.24 0.99 -7.08
N CYS A 70 -0.94 1.13 -7.71
CA CYS A 70 -1.26 0.37 -8.92
C CYS A 70 -0.28 0.67 -10.06
N SER A 71 0.01 1.95 -10.34
CA SER A 71 0.92 2.33 -11.44
C SER A 71 2.35 1.79 -11.27
N LEU A 72 2.73 1.44 -10.05
CA LEU A 72 4.03 0.86 -9.72
C LEU A 72 3.96 -0.67 -9.52
N GLY A 73 2.79 -1.28 -9.71
CA GLY A 73 2.60 -2.70 -9.50
C GLY A 73 2.82 -3.16 -8.06
N LEU A 74 2.62 -2.27 -7.06
CA LEU A 74 2.85 -2.58 -5.66
C LEU A 74 1.67 -3.37 -5.07
N PRO A 75 1.88 -4.64 -4.66
CA PRO A 75 0.87 -5.44 -3.97
C PRO A 75 0.30 -4.69 -2.77
N THR A 76 -1.01 -4.70 -2.60
CA THR A 76 -1.64 -3.88 -1.58
C THR A 76 -2.72 -4.61 -0.79
N LEU A 77 -2.64 -4.55 0.54
CA LEU A 77 -3.78 -4.71 1.44
C LEU A 77 -4.38 -3.32 1.68
N GLN A 78 -5.64 -3.13 1.29
CA GLN A 78 -6.30 -1.83 1.38
C GLN A 78 -7.37 -1.80 2.47
N LEU A 79 -7.49 -0.64 3.12
CA LEU A 79 -8.54 -0.36 4.09
C LEU A 79 -9.46 0.73 3.57
N VAL A 80 -10.74 0.60 3.86
CA VAL A 80 -11.73 1.65 3.61
C VAL A 80 -11.88 2.48 4.88
N LEU A 81 -11.33 3.68 4.89
CA LEU A 81 -11.35 4.60 6.03
C LEU A 81 -12.44 5.68 5.92
N ALA A 82 -13.04 5.83 4.74
CA ALA A 82 -14.07 6.80 4.46
C ALA A 82 -15.01 6.30 3.35
N GLU A 83 -16.27 6.74 3.37
CA GLU A 83 -17.30 6.28 2.44
C GLU A 83 -16.92 6.50 0.97
N ASN A 84 -16.29 7.63 0.66
CA ASN A 84 -15.84 7.94 -0.70
C ASN A 84 -14.75 7.00 -1.24
N GLN A 85 -14.13 6.18 -0.39
CA GLN A 85 -13.12 5.18 -0.78
C GLN A 85 -13.74 3.84 -1.19
N GLN A 86 -14.99 3.60 -0.83
CA GLN A 86 -15.67 2.31 -1.04
C GLN A 86 -15.66 1.89 -2.52
N LYS A 87 -15.98 2.81 -3.43
CA LYS A 87 -16.03 2.52 -4.87
C LYS A 87 -14.66 2.13 -5.42
N VAL A 88 -13.61 2.81 -4.98
CA VAL A 88 -12.24 2.51 -5.38
C VAL A 88 -11.83 1.14 -4.85
N ALA A 89 -12.11 0.86 -3.58
CA ALA A 89 -11.79 -0.43 -2.96
C ALA A 89 -12.42 -1.60 -3.71
N VAL A 90 -13.73 -1.52 -3.98
CA VAL A 90 -14.48 -2.54 -4.72
C VAL A 90 -13.92 -2.74 -6.14
N ALA A 91 -13.62 -1.65 -6.84
CA ALA A 91 -13.08 -1.73 -8.20
C ALA A 91 -11.70 -2.38 -8.25
N LEU A 92 -10.79 -2.01 -7.35
CA LEU A 92 -9.44 -2.57 -7.30
C LEU A 92 -9.45 -4.04 -6.87
N GLU A 93 -10.32 -4.41 -5.95
CA GLU A 93 -10.49 -5.80 -5.53
C GLU A 93 -11.07 -6.66 -6.66
N ALA A 94 -12.08 -6.18 -7.36
CA ALA A 94 -12.65 -6.85 -8.54
C ALA A 94 -11.62 -7.03 -9.68
N ALA A 95 -10.67 -6.11 -9.81
CA ALA A 95 -9.55 -6.22 -10.75
C ALA A 95 -8.42 -7.13 -10.25
N GLY A 96 -8.50 -7.65 -9.03
CA GLY A 96 -7.41 -8.41 -8.39
C GLY A 96 -6.17 -7.58 -8.07
N ALA A 97 -6.28 -6.26 -8.09
CA ALA A 97 -5.17 -5.32 -7.92
C ALA A 97 -4.85 -5.00 -6.45
N ALA A 98 -5.80 -5.24 -5.56
CA ALA A 98 -5.64 -5.10 -4.12
C ALA A 98 -6.60 -6.04 -3.39
N LEU A 99 -6.33 -6.31 -2.12
CA LEU A 99 -7.23 -7.07 -1.25
C LEU A 99 -7.72 -6.16 -0.13
N THR A 100 -9.04 -6.07 0.02
CA THR A 100 -9.65 -5.27 1.08
C THR A 100 -9.59 -6.02 2.41
N VAL A 101 -9.20 -5.31 3.44
CA VAL A 101 -9.17 -5.77 4.83
C VAL A 101 -9.84 -4.72 5.71
N SER A 102 -10.53 -5.16 6.75
CA SER A 102 -11.35 -4.29 7.60
C SER A 102 -10.71 -4.04 8.96
N THR A 103 -9.88 -4.96 9.44
CA THR A 103 -9.30 -4.90 10.79
C THR A 103 -7.82 -5.28 10.79
N PRO A 104 -7.06 -4.88 11.83
CA PRO A 104 -5.71 -5.37 12.05
C PRO A 104 -5.62 -6.89 12.19
N ASP A 105 -6.67 -7.51 12.73
CA ASP A 105 -6.74 -8.98 12.91
C ASP A 105 -6.79 -9.66 11.55
N GLU A 106 -7.62 -9.17 10.63
CA GLU A 106 -7.71 -9.70 9.27
C GLU A 106 -6.39 -9.55 8.48
N ILE A 107 -5.64 -8.46 8.70
CA ILE A 107 -4.30 -8.31 8.13
C ILE A 107 -3.39 -9.44 8.62
N ALA A 108 -3.36 -9.68 9.94
CA ALA A 108 -2.52 -10.70 10.55
C ALA A 108 -2.91 -12.11 10.09
N GLU A 109 -4.19 -12.41 10.02
CA GLU A 109 -4.72 -13.70 9.56
C GLU A 109 -4.34 -13.97 8.10
N ARG A 110 -4.53 -13.00 7.20
CA ARG A 110 -4.16 -13.13 5.80
C ARG A 110 -2.68 -13.40 5.60
N LEU A 111 -1.84 -12.59 6.22
CA LEU A 111 -0.39 -12.77 6.12
C LEU A 111 0.04 -14.13 6.69
N THR A 112 -0.50 -14.53 7.84
CA THR A 112 -0.22 -15.84 8.43
C THR A 112 -0.65 -16.98 7.51
N HIS A 113 -1.81 -16.87 6.88
CA HIS A 113 -2.30 -17.87 5.93
C HIS A 113 -1.36 -18.01 4.72
N TRP A 114 -0.94 -16.91 4.11
CA TRP A 114 -0.02 -16.93 2.97
C TRP A 114 1.33 -17.55 3.33
N ILE A 115 1.85 -17.22 4.51
CA ILE A 115 3.12 -17.74 5.01
C ILE A 115 3.02 -19.26 5.26
N ALA A 116 1.99 -19.70 5.98
CA ALA A 116 1.77 -21.10 6.29
C ALA A 116 1.58 -21.97 5.02
N GLY A 117 0.93 -21.42 4.00
CA GLY A 117 0.73 -22.07 2.70
C GLY A 117 1.93 -21.96 1.74
N ASN A 118 3.02 -21.32 2.14
CA ASN A 118 4.16 -20.99 1.27
C ASN A 118 3.73 -20.26 -0.02
N GLN A 119 2.72 -19.39 0.09
CA GLN A 119 2.07 -18.72 -1.05
C GLN A 119 2.47 -17.25 -1.20
N VAL A 120 3.28 -16.70 -0.29
CA VAL A 120 3.61 -15.26 -0.24
C VAL A 120 4.06 -14.74 -1.60
N SER A 121 5.09 -15.34 -2.18
CA SER A 121 5.66 -14.86 -3.46
C SER A 121 4.66 -14.94 -4.61
N GLY A 122 3.84 -16.00 -4.66
CA GLY A 122 2.80 -16.16 -5.68
C GLY A 122 1.71 -15.10 -5.56
N VAL A 123 1.17 -14.92 -4.37
CA VAL A 123 0.10 -13.94 -4.10
C VAL A 123 0.60 -12.51 -4.38
N LEU A 124 1.80 -12.14 -3.93
CA LEU A 124 2.36 -10.82 -4.19
C LEU A 124 2.60 -10.60 -5.69
N ALA A 125 3.12 -11.62 -6.41
CA ALA A 125 3.33 -11.53 -7.85
C ALA A 125 2.00 -11.35 -8.62
N ASP A 126 0.94 -12.05 -8.21
CA ASP A 126 -0.38 -11.96 -8.85
C ASP A 126 -1.02 -10.59 -8.60
N LEU A 127 -1.01 -10.12 -7.36
CA LEU A 127 -1.50 -8.78 -7.01
C LEU A 127 -0.71 -7.69 -7.76
N GLY A 128 0.61 -7.79 -7.80
CA GLY A 128 1.46 -6.81 -8.48
C GLY A 128 1.19 -6.74 -9.98
N ARG A 129 1.04 -7.90 -10.66
CA ARG A 129 0.68 -7.94 -12.08
C ARG A 129 -0.70 -7.33 -12.34
N SER A 130 -1.69 -7.69 -11.54
CA SER A 130 -3.03 -7.13 -11.65
C SER A 130 -3.04 -5.63 -11.37
N ALA A 131 -2.32 -5.16 -10.36
CA ALA A 131 -2.20 -3.74 -10.06
C ALA A 131 -1.58 -2.96 -11.23
N ALA A 132 -0.46 -3.44 -11.78
CA ALA A 132 0.19 -2.81 -12.92
C ALA A 132 -0.70 -2.75 -14.19
N SER A 133 -1.68 -3.62 -14.31
CA SER A 133 -2.63 -3.62 -15.45
C SER A 133 -3.78 -2.62 -15.31
N VAL A 134 -4.00 -2.06 -14.10
CA VAL A 134 -5.12 -1.15 -13.84
C VAL A 134 -4.89 0.24 -14.42
N THR A 135 -3.65 0.72 -14.40
CA THR A 135 -3.32 2.06 -14.89
C THR A 135 -1.89 2.14 -15.39
N GLU A 136 -1.70 2.83 -16.53
CA GLU A 136 -0.39 3.11 -17.12
C GLU A 136 0.29 4.34 -16.48
N GLY A 137 -0.34 4.99 -15.50
CA GLY A 137 0.19 6.21 -14.88
C GLY A 137 0.17 7.45 -15.78
N SER A 138 -0.43 7.36 -16.97
CA SER A 138 -0.42 8.43 -18.00
C SER A 138 -1.54 9.49 -17.83
N GLY A 139 -2.33 9.41 -16.75
CA GLY A 139 -3.52 10.26 -16.56
C GLY A 139 -3.25 11.76 -16.67
N THR A 140 -2.18 12.26 -16.08
CA THR A 140 -1.80 13.68 -16.19
C THR A 140 -1.52 14.09 -17.64
N GLN A 141 -0.81 13.25 -18.40
CA GLN A 141 -0.50 13.51 -19.81
C GLN A 141 -1.77 13.51 -20.67
N MET A 142 -2.72 12.62 -20.37
CA MET A 142 -4.00 12.59 -21.05
C MET A 142 -4.79 13.90 -20.81
N VAL A 143 -4.87 14.36 -19.57
CA VAL A 143 -5.54 15.62 -19.22
C VAL A 143 -4.88 16.81 -19.93
N VAL A 144 -3.55 16.91 -19.91
CA VAL A 144 -2.81 17.98 -20.59
C VAL A 144 -3.10 17.99 -22.10
N ARG A 145 -3.15 16.79 -22.71
CA ARG A 145 -3.51 16.66 -24.14
C ARG A 145 -4.93 17.14 -24.43
N GLU A 146 -5.91 16.71 -23.61
CA GLU A 146 -7.31 17.13 -23.78
C GLU A 146 -7.51 18.64 -23.55
N MET A 147 -6.70 19.26 -22.69
CA MET A 147 -6.70 20.71 -22.49
C MET A 147 -6.02 21.49 -23.61
N GLY A 148 -5.43 20.82 -24.62
CA GLY A 148 -4.76 21.47 -25.74
C GLY A 148 -3.49 22.22 -25.35
N ILE A 149 -2.85 21.89 -24.22
CA ILE A 149 -1.62 22.52 -23.75
C ILE A 149 -0.45 21.89 -24.52
N PRO A 150 0.34 22.68 -25.31
CA PRO A 150 1.49 22.13 -25.99
C PRO A 150 2.55 21.62 -25.00
N HIS A 151 3.13 20.47 -25.30
CA HIS A 151 4.29 19.98 -24.55
C HIS A 151 5.47 20.94 -24.76
N ALA A 152 6.04 21.44 -23.66
CA ALA A 152 7.30 22.18 -23.70
C ALA A 152 8.48 21.20 -23.83
#